data_bb7d181f8777254c56ec49daadf459d1
#
_entry.id   bb7d181f8777254c56ec49daadf459d1
#
_cell.length_a   1.000
_cell.length_b   1.000
_cell.length_c   1.000
_cell.angle_alpha   90.00
_cell.angle_beta   90.00
_cell.angle_gamma   90.00
#
_symmetry.space_group_name_H-M   'P 1'
#
loop_
_entity.id
_entity.type
_entity.pdbx_description
1 polymer ?
#
loop_
_entity_poly.entity_id
_entity_poly.type
_entity_poly.pdbx_seq_one_letter_code
_entity_poly.pdbx_strand_id
1 'polypeptide(L)'
;EYVEPFIRAARDVLKIMMDLDTERGELRASDAFIPSKEASVIIGVTGDLSGSILYSFPKDMTLSMVEIMAGMTVDELDSFVASALAEVANIISGNALIYLSTNNYTCDLVPPQIVLGKHSSLSMATDRVLIVQLKTRIGDFEIFITLKENKPKQ
;
A
#
# COMPACT_ATOMS: atom_id res chain seq x y z
N GLU A 1 13.37 0.47 -8.43
CA GLU A 1 13.73 -0.94 -8.48
C GLU A 1 12.74 -1.80 -7.70
N TYR A 2 12.50 -1.50 -6.40
CA TYR A 2 11.46 -2.20 -5.64
C TYR A 2 10.10 -1.52 -5.76
N VAL A 3 10.05 -0.33 -6.30
CA VAL A 3 8.81 0.46 -6.43
C VAL A 3 7.92 -0.06 -7.54
N GLU A 4 8.50 -0.41 -8.69
CA GLU A 4 7.74 -0.80 -9.88
C GLU A 4 6.82 -2.00 -9.64
N PRO A 5 7.24 -3.08 -8.94
CA PRO A 5 6.33 -4.18 -8.63
C PRO A 5 5.08 -3.75 -7.89
N PHE A 6 5.19 -2.79 -6.98
CA PHE A 6 4.05 -2.31 -6.20
C PHE A 6 3.12 -1.43 -7.03
N ILE A 7 3.68 -0.59 -7.92
CA ILE A 7 2.87 0.21 -8.85
C ILE A 7 2.08 -0.70 -9.77
N ARG A 8 2.74 -1.70 -10.34
CA ARG A 8 2.14 -2.63 -11.27
C ARG A 8 1.04 -3.45 -10.59
N ALA A 9 1.32 -3.95 -9.39
CA ALA A 9 0.34 -4.70 -8.61
C ALA A 9 -0.87 -3.86 -8.26
N ALA A 10 -0.67 -2.60 -7.84
CA ALA A 10 -1.77 -1.70 -7.53
C ALA A 10 -2.64 -1.44 -8.75
N ARG A 11 -2.03 -1.20 -9.92
CA ARG A 11 -2.79 -1.02 -11.17
C ARG A 11 -3.64 -2.23 -11.49
N ASP A 12 -3.05 -3.42 -11.40
CA ASP A 12 -3.74 -4.68 -11.72
C ASP A 12 -4.94 -4.90 -10.79
N VAL A 13 -4.71 -4.74 -9.49
CA VAL A 13 -5.74 -5.02 -8.48
C VAL A 13 -6.88 -4.02 -8.56
N LEU A 14 -6.58 -2.73 -8.69
CA LEU A 14 -7.63 -1.71 -8.78
C LEU A 14 -8.44 -1.89 -10.07
N LYS A 15 -7.81 -2.30 -11.16
CA LYS A 15 -8.51 -2.56 -12.41
C LYS A 15 -9.43 -3.78 -12.29
N ILE A 16 -8.93 -4.87 -11.74
CA ILE A 16 -9.68 -6.13 -11.62
C ILE A 16 -10.82 -6.00 -10.61
N MET A 17 -10.55 -5.43 -9.45
CA MET A 17 -11.53 -5.38 -8.35
C MET A 17 -12.52 -4.23 -8.46
N MET A 18 -12.15 -3.11 -9.07
CA MET A 18 -12.94 -1.88 -9.03
C MET A 18 -13.13 -1.23 -10.40
N ASP A 19 -12.58 -1.80 -11.46
CA ASP A 19 -12.60 -1.21 -12.81
C ASP A 19 -12.04 0.22 -12.82
N LEU A 20 -10.97 0.45 -12.02
CA LEU A 20 -10.30 1.73 -11.94
C LEU A 20 -8.99 1.70 -12.70
N ASP A 21 -8.79 2.69 -13.57
CA ASP A 21 -7.49 2.96 -14.17
C ASP A 21 -6.65 3.76 -13.20
N THR A 22 -5.38 3.43 -13.11
CA THR A 22 -4.46 4.05 -12.16
C THR A 22 -3.27 4.62 -12.92
N GLU A 23 -2.96 5.90 -12.67
CA GLU A 23 -1.82 6.57 -13.27
C GLU A 23 -0.77 6.86 -12.19
N ARG A 24 0.49 6.67 -12.56
CA ARG A 24 1.60 7.03 -11.70
C ARG A 24 1.73 8.54 -11.63
N GLY A 25 1.77 9.08 -10.42
CA GLY A 25 2.05 10.49 -10.18
C GLY A 25 3.49 10.69 -9.75
N GLU A 26 3.68 11.56 -8.77
CA GLU A 26 5.00 11.92 -8.27
C GLU A 26 5.66 10.77 -7.52
N LEU A 27 6.98 10.61 -7.71
CA LEU A 27 7.82 9.72 -6.91
C LEU A 27 8.82 10.60 -6.16
N ARG A 28 8.85 10.46 -4.84
CA ARG A 28 9.78 11.25 -4.01
C ARG A 28 10.40 10.39 -2.92
N ALA A 29 11.53 10.85 -2.39
CA ALA A 29 12.19 10.22 -1.26
C ALA A 29 11.96 11.06 0.00
N SER A 30 11.89 10.40 1.14
CA SER A 30 11.69 11.07 2.43
C SER A 30 12.48 10.33 3.50
N ASP A 31 12.77 11.02 4.60
CA ASP A 31 13.38 10.42 5.79
C ASP A 31 12.31 9.98 6.80
N ALA A 32 11.04 10.23 6.50
CA ALA A 32 9.95 9.97 7.41
C ALA A 32 8.91 9.04 6.80
N PHE A 33 8.48 8.05 7.59
CA PHE A 33 7.45 7.09 7.23
C PHE A 33 6.19 7.47 7.99
N ILE A 34 5.51 8.53 7.52
CA ILE A 34 4.36 9.12 8.21
C ILE A 34 3.14 9.10 7.30
N PRO A 35 2.03 8.45 7.70
CA PRO A 35 0.80 8.48 6.92
C PRO A 35 0.31 9.90 6.70
N SER A 36 -0.04 10.22 5.45
CA SER A 36 -0.51 11.56 5.09
C SER A 36 -2.03 11.63 4.94
N LYS A 37 -2.72 10.49 4.92
CA LYS A 37 -4.15 10.39 4.67
C LYS A 37 -4.85 9.70 5.84
N GLU A 38 -6.18 9.73 5.83
CA GLU A 38 -6.99 9.28 6.97
C GLU A 38 -7.05 7.77 7.15
N ALA A 39 -6.87 7.00 6.09
CA ALA A 39 -6.95 5.54 6.17
C ALA A 39 -5.65 4.92 5.64
N SER A 40 -4.96 4.20 6.49
CA SER A 40 -3.66 3.62 6.15
C SER A 40 -3.57 2.16 6.54
N VAL A 41 -2.84 1.39 5.74
CA VAL A 41 -2.55 -0.02 6.02
C VAL A 41 -1.05 -0.22 5.94
N ILE A 42 -0.47 -0.82 6.97
CA ILE A 42 0.95 -1.15 7.02
C ILE A 42 1.11 -2.65 6.89
N ILE A 43 1.96 -3.09 5.97
CA ILE A 43 2.26 -4.51 5.77
C ILE A 43 3.78 -4.68 5.82
N GLY A 44 4.24 -5.55 6.71
CA GLY A 44 5.65 -5.90 6.80
C GLY A 44 6.04 -6.91 5.74
N VAL A 45 7.28 -6.82 5.27
CA VAL A 45 7.87 -7.75 4.31
C VAL A 45 9.11 -8.37 4.93
N THR A 46 9.24 -9.68 4.80
CA THR A 46 10.39 -10.45 5.29
C THR A 46 10.92 -11.35 4.17
N GLY A 47 12.11 -11.87 4.34
CA GLY A 47 12.75 -12.76 3.37
C GLY A 47 13.98 -12.14 2.74
N ASP A 48 14.09 -12.22 1.40
CA ASP A 48 15.22 -11.63 0.68
C ASP A 48 15.25 -10.11 0.77
N LEU A 49 14.07 -9.50 0.92
CA LEU A 49 13.91 -8.09 1.23
C LEU A 49 13.22 -7.97 2.58
N SER A 50 13.55 -6.94 3.33
CA SER A 50 12.87 -6.65 4.59
C SER A 50 12.54 -5.19 4.72
N GLY A 51 11.42 -4.91 5.37
CA GLY A 51 10.93 -3.57 5.60
C GLY A 51 9.42 -3.53 5.70
N SER A 52 8.85 -2.41 5.29
CA SER A 52 7.40 -2.19 5.39
C SER A 52 6.88 -1.45 4.18
N ILE A 53 5.62 -1.72 3.88
CA ILE A 53 4.85 -1.01 2.86
C ILE A 53 3.66 -0.35 3.56
N LEU A 54 3.48 0.93 3.35
CA LEU A 54 2.34 1.68 3.88
C LEU A 54 1.50 2.18 2.72
N TYR A 55 0.22 1.84 2.73
CA TYR A 55 -0.75 2.36 1.77
C TYR A 55 -1.58 3.42 2.49
N SER A 56 -1.62 4.64 1.96
CA SER A 56 -2.31 5.74 2.60
C SER A 56 -3.37 6.32 1.67
N PHE A 57 -4.63 6.21 2.08
CA PHE A 57 -5.79 6.59 1.27
C PHE A 57 -6.58 7.72 1.94
N PRO A 58 -7.07 8.70 1.15
CA PRO A 58 -8.03 9.66 1.67
C PRO A 58 -9.32 8.96 2.10
N LYS A 59 -10.02 9.54 3.06
CA LYS A 59 -11.30 9.00 3.55
C LYS A 59 -12.30 8.82 2.41
N ASP A 60 -12.50 9.85 1.60
CA ASP A 60 -13.51 9.81 0.54
C ASP A 60 -13.19 8.74 -0.50
N MET A 61 -11.91 8.59 -0.86
CA MET A 61 -11.49 7.53 -1.77
C MET A 61 -11.74 6.15 -1.18
N THR A 62 -11.43 5.97 0.12
CA THR A 62 -11.64 4.70 0.81
C THR A 62 -13.10 4.29 0.79
N LEU A 63 -14.00 5.24 1.10
CA LEU A 63 -15.45 4.97 1.07
C LEU A 63 -15.91 4.61 -0.34
N SER A 64 -15.45 5.33 -1.36
CA SER A 64 -15.79 5.04 -2.75
C SER A 64 -15.30 3.66 -3.18
N MET A 65 -14.09 3.27 -2.79
CA MET A 65 -13.54 1.93 -3.08
C MET A 65 -14.44 0.83 -2.50
N VAL A 66 -14.82 0.98 -1.24
CA VAL A 66 -15.64 -0.02 -0.56
C VAL A 66 -17.04 -0.07 -1.18
N GLU A 67 -17.62 1.07 -1.54
CA GLU A 67 -18.93 1.11 -2.21
C GLU A 67 -18.89 0.36 -3.54
N ILE A 68 -17.83 0.54 -4.32
CA ILE A 68 -17.67 -0.16 -5.59
C ILE A 68 -17.57 -1.67 -5.36
N MET A 69 -16.79 -2.10 -4.37
CA MET A 69 -16.58 -3.53 -4.11
C MET A 69 -17.78 -4.20 -3.46
N ALA A 70 -18.44 -3.52 -2.52
CA ALA A 70 -19.53 -4.11 -1.74
C ALA A 70 -20.91 -3.89 -2.36
N GLY A 71 -21.04 -2.93 -3.28
CA GLY A 71 -22.32 -2.61 -3.89
C GLY A 71 -23.29 -1.93 -2.95
N MET A 72 -22.79 -1.29 -1.89
CA MET A 72 -23.61 -0.62 -0.88
C MET A 72 -22.97 0.68 -0.46
N THR A 73 -23.77 1.64 -0.05
CA THR A 73 -23.28 2.93 0.43
C THR A 73 -22.67 2.80 1.81
N VAL A 74 -21.48 3.37 2.00
CA VAL A 74 -20.82 3.47 3.30
C VAL A 74 -20.40 4.93 3.53
N ASP A 75 -20.52 5.42 4.75
CA ASP A 75 -20.26 6.82 5.07
C ASP A 75 -19.28 7.04 6.21
N GLU A 76 -18.77 5.97 6.81
CA GLU A 76 -17.82 6.06 7.92
C GLU A 76 -16.68 5.06 7.76
N LEU A 77 -15.50 5.42 8.31
CA LEU A 77 -14.36 4.53 8.40
C LEU A 77 -14.56 3.59 9.61
N ASP A 78 -15.49 2.66 9.48
CA ASP A 78 -15.78 1.69 10.54
C ASP A 78 -14.96 0.41 10.36
N SER A 79 -15.26 -0.61 11.18
CA SER A 79 -14.51 -1.89 11.12
C SER A 79 -14.72 -2.64 9.82
N PHE A 80 -15.90 -2.53 9.21
CA PHE A 80 -16.17 -3.16 7.91
C PHE A 80 -15.29 -2.53 6.81
N VAL A 81 -15.26 -1.19 6.77
CA VAL A 81 -14.44 -0.45 5.79
C VAL A 81 -12.96 -0.72 6.03
N ALA A 82 -12.52 -0.73 7.28
CA ALA A 82 -11.14 -1.01 7.62
C ALA A 82 -10.72 -2.41 7.15
N SER A 83 -11.58 -3.42 7.36
CA SER A 83 -11.29 -4.78 6.93
C SER A 83 -11.21 -4.90 5.41
N ALA A 84 -12.11 -4.22 4.70
CA ALA A 84 -12.11 -4.20 3.24
C ALA A 84 -10.82 -3.55 2.71
N LEU A 85 -10.42 -2.44 3.30
CA LEU A 85 -9.19 -1.75 2.89
C LEU A 85 -7.95 -2.60 3.14
N ALA A 86 -7.89 -3.27 4.29
CA ALA A 86 -6.79 -4.18 4.61
C ALA A 86 -6.68 -5.31 3.60
N GLU A 87 -7.82 -5.85 3.16
CA GLU A 87 -7.85 -6.92 2.16
C GLU A 87 -7.28 -6.42 0.82
N VAL A 88 -7.68 -5.24 0.38
CA VAL A 88 -7.15 -4.65 -0.87
C VAL A 88 -5.63 -4.48 -0.78
N ALA A 89 -5.14 -3.91 0.31
CA ALA A 89 -3.71 -3.70 0.50
C ALA A 89 -2.95 -5.03 0.55
N ASN A 90 -3.54 -6.04 1.17
CA ASN A 90 -2.94 -7.37 1.25
C ASN A 90 -2.85 -8.03 -0.13
N ILE A 91 -3.89 -7.89 -0.95
CA ILE A 91 -3.92 -8.43 -2.32
C ILE A 91 -2.88 -7.71 -3.19
N ILE A 92 -2.80 -6.39 -3.11
CA ILE A 92 -1.78 -5.61 -3.84
C ILE A 92 -0.39 -6.11 -3.46
N SER A 93 -0.13 -6.22 -2.16
CA SER A 93 1.18 -6.64 -1.66
C SER A 93 1.52 -8.06 -2.10
N GLY A 94 0.56 -8.99 -2.05
CA GLY A 94 0.76 -10.36 -2.52
C GLY A 94 1.11 -10.42 -4.00
N ASN A 95 0.42 -9.64 -4.82
CA ASN A 95 0.74 -9.56 -6.26
C ASN A 95 2.11 -8.93 -6.49
N ALA A 96 2.48 -7.91 -5.70
CA ALA A 96 3.80 -7.31 -5.79
C ALA A 96 4.91 -8.33 -5.49
N LEU A 97 4.69 -9.21 -4.51
CA LEU A 97 5.66 -10.26 -4.20
C LEU A 97 5.83 -11.24 -5.35
N ILE A 98 4.78 -11.51 -6.11
CA ILE A 98 4.88 -12.35 -7.32
C ILE A 98 5.80 -11.67 -8.33
N TYR A 99 5.65 -10.37 -8.58
CA TYR A 99 6.54 -9.64 -9.47
C TYR A 99 7.98 -9.59 -8.94
N LEU A 100 8.17 -9.45 -7.64
CA LEU A 100 9.49 -9.50 -7.03
C LEU A 100 10.14 -10.88 -7.22
N SER A 101 9.35 -11.96 -7.18
CA SER A 101 9.88 -13.31 -7.37
C SER A 101 10.43 -13.52 -8.77
N THR A 102 9.89 -12.83 -9.78
CA THR A 102 10.43 -12.88 -11.14
C THR A 102 11.80 -12.20 -11.23
N ASN A 103 12.13 -11.37 -10.25
CA ASN A 103 13.44 -10.70 -10.14
C ASN A 103 14.33 -11.39 -9.09
N ASN A 104 14.00 -12.63 -8.73
CA ASN A 104 14.76 -13.48 -7.82
C ASN A 104 14.72 -13.04 -6.35
N TYR A 105 13.69 -12.32 -5.95
CA TYR A 105 13.45 -11.99 -4.54
C TYR A 105 12.29 -12.82 -4.01
N THR A 106 12.58 -13.72 -3.08
CA THR A 106 11.56 -14.51 -2.39
C THR A 106 11.24 -13.89 -1.05
N CYS A 107 10.01 -13.44 -0.89
CA CYS A 107 9.57 -12.70 0.29
C CYS A 107 8.25 -13.23 0.83
N ASP A 108 7.98 -12.90 2.09
CA ASP A 108 6.71 -13.18 2.76
C ASP A 108 6.13 -11.91 3.33
N LEU A 109 4.82 -11.91 3.55
CA LEU A 109 4.11 -10.78 4.14
C LEU A 109 3.79 -11.03 5.60
N VAL A 110 3.88 -9.96 6.40
CA VAL A 110 3.34 -9.93 7.75
C VAL A 110 1.87 -9.48 7.65
N PRO A 111 0.97 -9.99 8.50
CA PRO A 111 -0.43 -9.56 8.44
C PRO A 111 -0.60 -8.05 8.52
N PRO A 112 -1.60 -7.47 7.81
CA PRO A 112 -1.77 -6.03 7.75
C PRO A 112 -2.21 -5.43 9.08
N GLN A 113 -1.73 -4.22 9.37
CA GLN A 113 -2.19 -3.38 10.47
C GLN A 113 -2.87 -2.16 9.90
N ILE A 114 -4.04 -1.84 10.43
CA ILE A 114 -4.83 -0.70 9.95
C ILE A 114 -4.69 0.45 10.92
N VAL A 115 -4.50 1.65 10.37
CA VAL A 115 -4.42 2.88 11.13
C VAL A 115 -5.42 3.87 10.54
N LEU A 116 -6.41 4.24 11.33
CA LEU A 116 -7.40 5.23 10.91
C LEU A 116 -7.08 6.57 11.56
N GLY A 117 -7.28 7.65 10.80
CA GLY A 117 -6.96 9.00 11.23
C GLY A 117 -5.55 9.40 10.81
N LYS A 118 -5.24 10.69 11.00
CA LYS A 118 -3.90 11.21 10.70
C LYS A 118 -3.07 11.11 11.97
N HIS A 119 -2.14 10.17 11.96
CA HIS A 119 -1.26 9.95 13.11
C HIS A 119 0.18 10.29 12.79
N SER A 120 0.64 11.42 13.30
CA SER A 120 2.02 11.82 13.18
C SER A 120 2.96 10.97 14.06
N SER A 121 2.41 10.18 14.98
CA SER A 121 3.19 9.32 15.87
C SER A 121 3.63 8.00 15.22
N LEU A 122 3.14 7.69 14.03
CA LEU A 122 3.55 6.50 13.29
C LEU A 122 4.77 6.80 12.42
N SER A 123 5.81 7.33 13.04
CA SER A 123 7.07 7.46 12.33
C SER A 123 7.93 6.26 12.68
N MET A 124 8.43 5.57 11.66
CA MET A 124 9.42 4.53 11.84
C MET A 124 10.78 5.10 11.50
N ALA A 125 11.75 4.83 12.37
CA ALA A 125 13.12 5.19 12.09
C ALA A 125 13.56 4.40 10.87
N THR A 126 13.87 5.09 9.79
CA THR A 126 14.29 4.47 8.55
C THR A 126 15.32 5.34 7.86
N ASP A 127 16.23 4.69 7.16
CA ASP A 127 17.25 5.40 6.41
C ASP A 127 16.67 6.11 5.20
N ARG A 128 15.62 5.54 4.60
CA ARG A 128 15.03 6.13 3.40
C ARG A 128 13.68 5.51 3.09
N VAL A 129 12.73 6.37 2.75
CA VAL A 129 11.39 5.97 2.30
C VAL A 129 11.21 6.49 0.88
N LEU A 130 10.72 5.63 -0.01
CA LEU A 130 10.26 6.04 -1.33
C LEU A 130 8.74 6.13 -1.29
N ILE A 131 8.21 7.25 -1.75
CA ILE A 131 6.77 7.51 -1.75
C ILE A 131 6.32 7.72 -3.18
N VAL A 132 5.40 6.89 -3.64
CA VAL A 132 4.83 7.03 -4.97
C VAL A 132 3.36 7.42 -4.84
N GLN A 133 2.97 8.46 -5.55
CA GLN A 133 1.58 8.88 -5.68
C GLN A 133 0.95 8.13 -6.84
N LEU A 134 -0.25 7.62 -6.63
CA LEU A 134 -1.04 6.96 -7.67
C LEU A 134 -2.38 7.68 -7.79
N LYS A 135 -2.81 7.94 -9.02
CA LYS A 135 -3.99 8.75 -9.32
C LYS A 135 -5.08 7.93 -9.95
N THR A 136 -6.29 8.09 -9.45
CA THR A 136 -7.49 7.44 -10.02
C THR A 136 -8.62 8.47 -10.13
N ARG A 137 -9.70 8.10 -10.82
CA ARG A 137 -10.87 8.98 -10.94
C ARG A 137 -11.62 9.21 -9.62
N ILE A 138 -11.37 8.37 -8.61
CA ILE A 138 -12.03 8.51 -7.31
C ILE A 138 -11.11 9.10 -6.23
N GLY A 139 -9.89 9.42 -6.58
CA GLY A 139 -8.92 10.04 -5.66
C GLY A 139 -7.51 9.55 -5.90
N ASP A 140 -6.59 10.18 -5.18
CA ASP A 140 -5.18 9.87 -5.24
C ASP A 140 -4.74 9.23 -3.92
N PHE A 141 -3.91 8.20 -3.99
CA PHE A 141 -3.37 7.57 -2.80
C PHE A 141 -1.85 7.45 -2.91
N GLU A 142 -1.22 7.11 -1.81
CA GLU A 142 0.23 7.01 -1.77
C GLU A 142 0.67 5.65 -1.26
N ILE A 143 1.76 5.14 -1.82
CA ILE A 143 2.44 3.94 -1.31
C ILE A 143 3.81 4.37 -0.81
N PHE A 144 4.06 4.09 0.46
CA PHE A 144 5.34 4.34 1.12
C PHE A 144 6.10 3.03 1.18
N ILE A 145 7.29 3.00 0.61
CA ILE A 145 8.08 1.78 0.48
C ILE A 145 9.42 1.95 1.19
N THR A 146 9.65 1.11 2.19
CA THR A 146 10.93 1.03 2.86
C THR A 146 11.38 -0.42 2.85
N LEU A 147 12.10 -0.80 1.80
CA LEU A 147 12.61 -2.16 1.59
C LEU A 147 14.11 -2.09 1.37
N LYS A 148 14.81 -3.06 1.92
CA LYS A 148 16.24 -3.24 1.68
C LYS A 148 16.56 -4.72 1.54
N GLU A 149 17.60 -5.01 0.78
CA GLU A 149 18.08 -6.37 0.64
C GLU A 149 18.71 -6.85 1.94
N ASN A 150 18.38 -8.09 2.30
CA ASN A 150 19.08 -8.77 3.35
C ASN A 150 20.35 -9.38 2.76
N LYS A 151 21.46 -9.27 3.50
CA LYS A 151 22.71 -9.87 3.04
C LYS A 151 22.56 -11.38 3.02
N PRO A 152 23.07 -12.06 1.97
CA PRO A 152 23.05 -13.52 1.97
C PRO A 152 23.77 -14.06 3.20
N LYS A 153 23.20 -15.07 3.82
CA LYS A 153 23.85 -15.78 4.90
C LYS A 153 25.00 -16.60 4.28
N GLN A 154 26.16 -16.42 4.83
CA GLN A 154 27.31 -17.20 4.44
C GLN A 154 27.40 -18.47 5.28
#